data_94f8d983cc5ccad4f7389632a5d09726
#
_entry.id   94f8d983cc5ccad4f7389632a5d09726
#
_cell.length_a   1.000
_cell.length_b   1.000
_cell.length_c   1.000
_cell.angle_alpha   90.00
_cell.angle_beta   90.00
_cell.angle_gamma   90.00
#
_symmetry.space_group_name_H-M   'P 1'
#
loop_
_entity.id
_entity.type
_entity.pdbx_description
1 polymer ?
#
loop_
_entity_poly.entity_id
_entity_poly.type
_entity_poly.pdbx_seq_one_letter_code
_entity_poly.pdbx_strand_id
1 'polypeptide(L)'
;YKDTVKEQAGSAAVVRSITEDKMAIGYSGIGYVTSGVKALPLSSKKGGEAFEATYENVVSLKYPLSRKLFIYFVKNPDKPIGNLEKEFLKFVLSKEGQNIAIKDGYMPLTKEEVEKGLNNLENN
;
A
#
# COMPACT_ATOMS: atom_id res chain seq x y z
N TYR A 1 8.75 15.55 10.07
CA TYR A 1 8.10 15.26 11.37
C TYR A 1 8.67 16.21 12.43
N LYS A 2 7.92 16.38 13.54
CA LYS A 2 8.43 17.13 14.70
C LYS A 2 9.40 16.24 15.49
N ASP A 3 10.35 16.85 16.21
CA ASP A 3 11.35 16.13 17.02
C ASP A 3 10.74 15.32 18.19
N THR A 4 9.47 15.60 18.52
CA THR A 4 8.70 14.87 19.54
C THR A 4 8.05 13.58 19.04
N VAL A 5 8.11 13.28 17.74
CA VAL A 5 7.56 12.04 17.17
C VAL A 5 8.45 10.87 17.57
N LYS A 6 7.84 9.82 18.12
CA LYS A 6 8.54 8.58 18.46
C LYS A 6 8.56 7.65 17.25
N GLU A 7 9.75 7.34 16.76
CA GLU A 7 9.96 6.32 15.75
C GLU A 7 9.85 4.93 16.36
N GLN A 8 9.30 3.99 15.59
CA GLN A 8 9.13 2.59 15.97
C GLN A 8 9.77 1.67 14.93
N ALA A 9 10.22 0.50 15.37
CA ALA A 9 10.87 -0.50 14.50
C ALA A 9 9.85 -1.25 13.61
N GLY A 10 8.97 -0.52 12.91
CA GLY A 10 8.02 -1.07 11.95
C GLY A 10 6.56 -1.00 12.39
N SER A 11 5.67 -1.37 11.47
CA SER A 11 4.21 -1.19 11.58
C SER A 11 3.59 -1.88 12.80
N ALA A 12 3.99 -3.11 13.10
CA ALA A 12 3.47 -3.84 14.27
C ALA A 12 3.85 -3.17 15.59
N ALA A 13 5.06 -2.60 15.69
CA ALA A 13 5.51 -1.87 16.89
C ALA A 13 4.72 -0.56 17.08
N VAL A 14 4.43 0.15 15.99
CA VAL A 14 3.54 1.34 16.04
C VAL A 14 2.19 0.96 16.61
N VAL A 15 1.53 -0.06 16.05
CA VAL A 15 0.19 -0.49 16.50
C VAL A 15 0.19 -0.92 17.97
N ARG A 16 1.22 -1.64 18.41
CA ARG A 16 1.37 -2.01 19.82
C ARG A 16 1.47 -0.78 20.73
N SER A 17 2.33 0.17 20.40
CA SER A 17 2.49 1.40 21.18
C SER A 17 1.20 2.22 21.29
N ILE A 18 0.41 2.27 20.21
CA ILE A 18 -0.91 2.92 20.23
C ILE A 18 -1.91 2.16 21.10
N THR A 19 -1.87 0.82 21.08
CA THR A 19 -2.73 -0.02 21.94
C THR A 19 -2.46 0.20 23.43
N GLU A 20 -1.19 0.41 23.80
CA GLU A 20 -0.73 0.63 25.18
C GLU A 20 -1.02 2.06 25.68
N ASP A 21 -1.09 3.04 24.81
CA ASP A 21 -1.34 4.45 25.15
C ASP A 21 -2.63 4.97 24.48
N LYS A 22 -3.70 5.05 25.26
CA LYS A 22 -5.02 5.53 24.80
C LYS A 22 -5.04 6.97 24.29
N MET A 23 -4.05 7.77 24.62
CA MET A 23 -3.91 9.16 24.18
C MET A 23 -3.01 9.31 22.97
N ALA A 24 -2.41 8.21 22.49
CA ALA A 24 -1.51 8.22 21.35
C ALA A 24 -2.27 8.18 20.01
N ILE A 25 -1.64 8.78 19.02
CA ILE A 25 -1.98 8.65 17.60
C ILE A 25 -0.75 8.20 16.84
N GLY A 26 -0.92 7.32 15.87
CA GLY A 26 0.18 6.78 15.07
C GLY A 26 -0.17 6.64 13.59
N TYR A 27 0.85 6.36 12.81
CA TYR A 27 0.77 6.12 11.37
C TYR A 27 1.39 4.76 11.06
N SER A 28 0.63 3.88 10.41
CA SER A 28 1.05 2.52 10.07
C SER A 28 0.30 2.00 8.85
N GLY A 29 0.70 0.83 8.34
CA GLY A 29 -0.05 0.13 7.29
C GLY A 29 -1.41 -0.37 7.78
N ILE A 30 -2.45 -0.23 6.96
CA ILE A 30 -3.83 -0.62 7.31
C ILE A 30 -3.96 -2.12 7.63
N GLY A 31 -3.14 -2.97 7.01
CA GLY A 31 -3.10 -4.42 7.29
C GLY A 31 -2.65 -4.80 8.70
N TYR A 32 -2.11 -3.85 9.47
CA TYR A 32 -1.68 -4.08 10.86
C TYR A 32 -2.73 -3.66 11.89
N VAL A 33 -3.92 -3.22 11.47
CA VAL A 33 -5.01 -2.87 12.40
C VAL A 33 -5.43 -4.09 13.21
N THR A 34 -5.52 -3.90 14.53
CA THR A 34 -6.00 -4.90 15.50
C THR A 34 -7.20 -4.35 16.24
N SER A 35 -7.87 -5.18 17.04
CA SER A 35 -8.99 -4.77 17.90
C SER A 35 -8.62 -3.70 18.95
N GLY A 36 -7.33 -3.52 19.23
CA GLY A 36 -6.83 -2.52 20.19
C GLY A 36 -6.70 -1.10 19.62
N VAL A 37 -6.86 -0.93 18.31
CA VAL A 37 -6.70 0.37 17.63
C VAL A 37 -7.84 0.64 16.66
N LYS A 38 -8.08 1.91 16.34
CA LYS A 38 -9.07 2.35 15.37
C LYS A 38 -8.40 3.16 14.26
N ALA A 39 -8.62 2.77 13.01
CA ALA A 39 -8.28 3.61 11.86
C ALA A 39 -9.21 4.83 11.83
N LEU A 40 -8.64 6.01 11.66
CA LEU A 40 -9.40 7.26 11.63
C LEU A 40 -9.85 7.59 10.21
N PRO A 41 -11.10 7.99 9.99
CA PRO A 41 -11.52 8.63 8.75
C PRO A 41 -10.74 9.93 8.56
N LEU A 42 -10.30 10.19 7.33
CA LEU A 42 -9.48 11.36 7.02
C LEU A 42 -10.11 12.19 5.90
N SER A 43 -9.94 13.50 6.01
CA SER A 43 -10.28 14.47 4.97
C SER A 43 -9.01 15.11 4.42
N SER A 44 -8.97 15.36 3.11
CA SER A 44 -7.88 16.11 2.45
C SER A 44 -7.94 17.62 2.73
N LYS A 45 -9.07 18.14 3.24
CA LYS A 45 -9.30 19.55 3.50
C LYS A 45 -9.89 19.76 4.88
N LYS A 46 -9.49 20.85 5.56
CA LYS A 46 -10.08 21.25 6.84
C LYS A 46 -11.59 21.51 6.65
N GLY A 47 -12.42 20.81 7.45
CA GLY A 47 -13.88 20.91 7.38
C GLY A 47 -14.52 20.18 6.18
N GLY A 48 -13.72 19.45 5.38
CA GLY A 48 -14.23 18.62 4.29
C GLY A 48 -14.76 17.27 4.77
N GLU A 49 -15.39 16.54 3.86
CA GLU A 49 -15.84 15.17 4.10
C GLU A 49 -14.65 14.25 4.43
N ALA A 50 -14.79 13.45 5.48
CA ALA A 50 -13.80 12.46 5.90
C ALA A 50 -14.19 11.06 5.40
N PHE A 51 -13.23 10.34 4.86
CA PHE A 51 -13.41 9.00 4.29
C PHE A 51 -12.69 7.96 5.14
N GLU A 52 -13.31 6.81 5.31
CA GLU A 52 -12.71 5.64 5.96
C GLU A 52 -11.66 4.99 5.04
N ALA A 53 -10.71 4.26 5.63
CA ALA A 53 -9.68 3.53 4.90
C ALA A 53 -10.21 2.20 4.31
N THR A 54 -11.33 2.25 3.57
CA THR A 54 -11.89 1.11 2.84
C THR A 54 -11.20 0.93 1.49
N TYR A 55 -11.31 -0.28 0.91
CA TYR A 55 -10.76 -0.57 -0.41
C TYR A 55 -11.26 0.43 -1.47
N GLU A 56 -12.57 0.70 -1.51
CA GLU A 56 -13.19 1.61 -2.46
C GLU A 56 -12.65 3.03 -2.33
N ASN A 57 -12.49 3.52 -1.11
CA ASN A 57 -11.97 4.86 -0.83
C ASN A 57 -10.47 4.98 -1.14
N VAL A 58 -9.72 3.89 -0.97
CA VAL A 58 -8.28 3.83 -1.32
C VAL A 58 -8.11 3.81 -2.84
N VAL A 59 -8.83 2.95 -3.56
CA VAL A 59 -8.75 2.83 -5.02
C VAL A 59 -9.22 4.10 -5.71
N SER A 60 -10.30 4.72 -5.21
CA SER A 60 -10.82 5.99 -5.74
C SER A 60 -10.03 7.23 -5.30
N LEU A 61 -8.95 7.05 -4.53
CA LEU A 61 -8.08 8.13 -3.97
C LEU A 61 -8.84 9.13 -3.08
N LYS A 62 -9.99 8.75 -2.55
CA LYS A 62 -10.74 9.57 -1.58
C LYS A 62 -10.05 9.57 -0.21
N TYR A 63 -9.45 8.43 0.18
CA TYR A 63 -8.66 8.36 1.41
C TYR A 63 -7.28 8.98 1.18
N PRO A 64 -6.92 10.10 1.83
CA PRO A 64 -5.79 10.95 1.43
C PRO A 64 -4.41 10.35 1.68
N LEU A 65 -4.28 9.30 2.51
CA LEU A 65 -3.01 8.64 2.78
C LEU A 65 -2.78 7.38 1.93
N SER A 66 -3.66 7.10 0.96
CA SER A 66 -3.47 5.99 0.04
C SER A 66 -2.26 6.23 -0.89
N ARG A 67 -1.49 5.19 -1.14
CA ARG A 67 -0.38 5.20 -2.09
C ARG A 67 -0.15 3.82 -2.67
N LYS A 68 0.39 3.76 -3.88
CA LYS A 68 0.83 2.51 -4.52
C LYS A 68 2.20 2.11 -4.00
N LEU A 69 2.45 0.80 -3.99
CA LEU A 69 3.79 0.24 -3.91
C LEU A 69 4.31 0.04 -5.33
N PHE A 70 5.58 0.35 -5.53
CA PHE A 70 6.24 0.23 -6.83
C PHE A 70 7.41 -0.73 -6.72
N ILE A 71 7.60 -1.53 -7.76
CA ILE A 71 8.81 -2.31 -7.98
C ILE A 71 9.69 -1.53 -8.95
N TYR A 72 10.93 -1.27 -8.57
CA TYR A 72 11.93 -0.63 -9.42
C TYR A 72 12.94 -1.67 -9.87
N PHE A 73 13.27 -1.66 -11.15
CA PHE A 73 14.31 -2.50 -11.73
C PHE A 73 15.13 -1.70 -12.75
N VAL A 74 16.38 -2.11 -12.93
CA VAL A 74 17.27 -1.49 -13.92
C VAL A 74 17.07 -2.20 -15.25
N LYS A 75 16.75 -1.44 -16.29
CA LYS A 75 16.63 -1.92 -17.67
C LYS A 75 17.69 -1.21 -18.54
N ASN A 76 18.39 -1.97 -19.36
CA ASN A 76 19.19 -1.39 -20.45
C ASN A 76 18.21 -0.85 -21.51
N PRO A 77 18.30 0.44 -21.91
CA PRO A 77 17.38 1.02 -22.90
C PRO A 77 17.42 0.32 -24.27
N ASP A 78 18.59 -0.24 -24.62
CA ASP A 78 18.83 -0.86 -25.93
C ASP A 78 18.53 -2.36 -25.96
N LYS A 79 18.02 -2.95 -24.87
CA LYS A 79 17.72 -4.37 -24.76
C LYS A 79 16.33 -4.60 -24.18
N PRO A 80 15.63 -5.67 -24.61
CA PRO A 80 14.38 -6.05 -23.95
C PRO A 80 14.64 -6.42 -22.48
N ILE A 81 13.59 -6.34 -21.67
CA ILE A 81 13.63 -6.83 -20.28
C ILE A 81 14.03 -8.33 -20.26
N GLY A 82 14.86 -8.73 -19.30
CA GLY A 82 15.28 -10.11 -19.13
C GLY A 82 14.10 -11.06 -18.84
N ASN A 83 14.22 -12.31 -19.26
CA ASN A 83 13.14 -13.29 -19.07
C ASN A 83 12.80 -13.51 -17.59
N LEU A 84 13.80 -13.54 -16.72
CA LEU A 84 13.60 -13.72 -15.27
C LEU A 84 12.80 -12.57 -14.67
N GLU A 85 13.19 -11.35 -14.98
CA GLU A 85 12.52 -10.13 -14.52
C GLU A 85 11.09 -10.05 -15.07
N LYS A 86 10.92 -10.41 -16.34
CA LYS A 86 9.61 -10.43 -16.99
C LYS A 86 8.66 -11.43 -16.32
N GLU A 87 9.11 -12.65 -16.08
CA GLU A 87 8.29 -13.68 -15.43
C GLU A 87 8.01 -13.34 -13.94
N PHE A 88 8.98 -12.77 -13.24
CA PHE A 88 8.75 -12.28 -11.88
C PHE A 88 7.67 -11.17 -11.84
N LEU A 89 7.73 -10.19 -12.73
CA LEU A 89 6.73 -9.12 -12.79
C LEU A 89 5.34 -9.64 -13.20
N LYS A 90 5.27 -10.61 -14.12
CA LYS A 90 4.02 -11.31 -14.45
C LYS A 90 3.46 -12.06 -13.24
N PHE A 91 4.32 -12.73 -12.49
CA PHE A 91 3.90 -13.41 -11.26
C PHE A 91 3.33 -12.40 -10.25
N VAL A 92 3.99 -11.27 -10.02
CA VAL A 92 3.49 -10.21 -9.12
C VAL A 92 2.10 -9.72 -9.55
N LEU A 93 1.86 -9.59 -10.86
CA LEU A 93 0.57 -9.16 -11.41
C LEU A 93 -0.46 -10.29 -11.50
N SER A 94 -0.05 -11.55 -11.27
CA SER A 94 -0.96 -12.70 -11.30
C SER A 94 -1.91 -12.72 -10.08
N LYS A 95 -2.96 -13.53 -10.17
CA LYS A 95 -3.87 -13.78 -9.06
C LYS A 95 -3.14 -14.31 -7.81
N GLU A 96 -2.16 -15.20 -8.02
CA GLU A 96 -1.33 -15.78 -6.96
C GLU A 96 -0.48 -14.72 -6.28
N GLY A 97 0.21 -13.88 -7.04
CA GLY A 97 1.00 -12.77 -6.52
C GLY A 97 0.15 -11.74 -5.76
N GLN A 98 -1.00 -11.36 -6.31
CA GLN A 98 -1.94 -10.45 -5.63
C GLN A 98 -2.52 -11.06 -4.34
N ASN A 99 -2.76 -12.38 -4.30
CA ASN A 99 -3.18 -13.06 -3.07
C ASN A 99 -2.10 -13.05 -1.99
N ILE A 100 -0.82 -13.11 -2.35
CA ILE A 100 0.29 -12.96 -1.39
C ILE A 100 0.28 -11.55 -0.82
N ALA A 101 0.13 -10.52 -1.66
CA ALA A 101 0.03 -9.14 -1.22
C ALA A 101 -1.14 -8.92 -0.23
N ILE A 102 -2.32 -9.51 -0.52
CA ILE A 102 -3.49 -9.45 0.38
C ILE A 102 -3.18 -10.11 1.73
N LYS A 103 -2.55 -11.29 1.73
CA LYS A 103 -2.18 -11.99 2.98
C LYS A 103 -1.19 -11.21 3.83
N ASP A 104 -0.35 -10.39 3.20
CA ASP A 104 0.61 -9.50 3.87
C ASP A 104 0.00 -8.14 4.27
N GLY A 105 -1.32 -8.00 4.12
CA GLY A 105 -2.08 -6.81 4.57
C GLY A 105 -2.12 -5.65 3.59
N TYR A 106 -1.78 -5.87 2.33
CA TYR A 106 -1.91 -4.88 1.27
C TYR A 106 -3.22 -5.03 0.50
N MET A 107 -3.66 -3.96 -0.15
CA MET A 107 -4.82 -3.99 -1.03
C MET A 107 -4.40 -4.45 -2.44
N PRO A 108 -5.17 -5.33 -3.10
CA PRO A 108 -4.85 -5.80 -4.44
C PRO A 108 -5.02 -4.69 -5.47
N LEU A 109 -4.34 -4.84 -6.59
CA LEU A 109 -4.55 -4.02 -7.78
C LEU A 109 -5.94 -4.27 -8.38
N THR A 110 -6.49 -3.25 -9.04
CA THR A 110 -7.69 -3.41 -9.87
C THR A 110 -7.37 -4.23 -11.12
N LYS A 111 -8.41 -4.82 -11.73
CA LYS A 111 -8.24 -5.56 -12.99
C LYS A 111 -7.63 -4.69 -14.09
N GLU A 112 -8.06 -3.45 -14.19
CA GLU A 112 -7.54 -2.47 -15.16
C GLU A 112 -6.04 -2.18 -14.94
N GLU A 113 -5.61 -2.04 -13.68
CA GLU A 113 -4.20 -1.82 -13.35
C GLU A 113 -3.32 -3.03 -13.66
N VAL A 114 -3.83 -4.24 -13.43
CA VAL A 114 -3.16 -5.49 -13.80
C VAL A 114 -3.00 -5.59 -15.31
N GLU A 115 -4.08 -5.39 -16.07
CA GLU A 115 -4.06 -5.41 -17.54
C GLU A 115 -3.08 -4.38 -18.11
N LYS A 116 -3.09 -3.16 -17.58
CA LYS A 116 -2.12 -2.12 -17.97
C LYS A 116 -0.68 -2.52 -17.66
N GLY A 117 -0.44 -3.14 -16.51
CA GLY A 117 0.88 -3.64 -16.12
C GLY A 117 1.38 -4.72 -17.07
N LEU A 118 0.54 -5.71 -17.41
CA LEU A 118 0.86 -6.79 -18.33
C LEU A 118 1.16 -6.26 -19.74
N ASN A 119 0.32 -5.37 -20.27
CA ASN A 119 0.54 -4.73 -21.57
C ASN A 119 1.88 -3.96 -21.62
N ASN A 120 2.24 -3.28 -20.55
CA ASN A 120 3.53 -2.61 -20.47
C ASN A 120 4.73 -3.57 -20.49
N LEU A 121 4.58 -4.78 -19.96
CA LEU A 121 5.63 -5.81 -19.99
C LEU A 121 5.78 -6.48 -21.36
N GLU A 122 4.73 -6.51 -22.16
CA GLU A 122 4.77 -7.09 -23.52
C GLU A 122 5.37 -6.11 -24.54
N ASN A 123 5.17 -4.81 -24.33
CA ASN A 123 5.63 -3.76 -25.24
C ASN A 123 7.04 -3.22 -24.91
N ASN A 124 7.72 -3.76 -23.91
CA ASN A 124 9.06 -3.42 -23.48
C ASN A 124 10.04 -4.61 -23.60
#